data_d79e1df931735a3680dc9b615f3a2313
#
_entry.id   d79e1df931735a3680dc9b615f3a2313
#
_cell.length_a   1.000
_cell.length_b   1.000
_cell.length_c   1.000
_cell.angle_alpha   90.00
_cell.angle_beta   90.00
_cell.angle_gamma   90.00
#
_symmetry.space_group_name_H-M   'P 1'
#
loop_
_entity.id
_entity.type
_entity.pdbx_description
1 polymer ?
#
loop_
_entity_poly.entity_id
_entity_poly.type
_entity_poly.pdbx_seq_one_letter_code
_entity_poly.pdbx_strand_id
1 'polypeptide(L)'
;MTIDHQLLAAGIDLGYGERKVVDDLSLTIPPGKLTVIVGANACGKSTVLRGLARLLAPTRGAVYLDGKPIHQMATRDVATILGVLPQSPIAPDAIVVADLVGRGRYPHQGWFRRWTQEDDAAVAEALRATNTLDLADRPVDELSGGQRQRVWIAMALAQQTEVLLLDEPTTFLDINHQVEVLDLLTDLVRHSGRTVVVVLHDLNLACRYADHIVAMKEGKLVAEGRPADVMTESVVANVFGMTSRVVIDPISDTPMIVPIGRHHTGATLIA
;
A
#
# COMPACT_ATOMS: atom_id res chain seq x y z
N MET A 1 -24.02 -4.94 0.57
CA MET A 1 -23.75 -3.49 0.73
C MET A 1 -22.35 -3.40 1.30
N THR A 2 -21.40 -2.96 0.52
CA THR A 2 -20.03 -2.66 1.01
C THR A 2 -20.15 -1.45 1.95
N ILE A 3 -19.60 -1.55 3.14
CA ILE A 3 -19.57 -0.43 4.09
C ILE A 3 -18.36 0.43 3.67
N ASP A 4 -18.59 1.68 3.30
CA ASP A 4 -17.51 2.62 2.96
C ASP A 4 -16.82 3.09 4.25
N HIS A 5 -15.74 2.40 4.65
CA HIS A 5 -14.94 2.81 5.80
C HIS A 5 -14.13 4.07 5.49
N GLN A 6 -14.22 5.06 6.36
CA GLN A 6 -13.48 6.31 6.26
C GLN A 6 -12.22 6.28 7.12
N LEU A 7 -11.05 6.43 6.49
CA LEU A 7 -9.75 6.54 7.16
C LEU A 7 -9.20 7.94 6.99
N LEU A 8 -8.95 8.63 8.11
CA LEU A 8 -8.54 10.03 8.16
C LEU A 8 -7.39 10.24 9.14
N ALA A 9 -6.35 10.94 8.74
CA ALA A 9 -5.34 11.52 9.62
C ALA A 9 -5.61 13.02 9.80
N ALA A 10 -5.65 13.52 11.03
CA ALA A 10 -5.93 14.92 11.33
C ALA A 10 -4.78 15.54 12.13
N GLY A 11 -3.96 16.38 11.49
CA GLY A 11 -2.85 17.13 12.07
C GLY A 11 -1.86 16.25 12.83
N ILE A 12 -1.50 15.07 12.27
CA ILE A 12 -0.66 14.09 12.97
C ILE A 12 0.82 14.43 12.87
N ASP A 13 1.50 14.28 14.03
CA ASP A 13 2.95 14.22 14.13
C ASP A 13 3.35 12.76 14.40
N LEU A 14 4.27 12.21 13.61
CA LEU A 14 4.80 10.86 13.81
C LEU A 14 6.31 10.87 13.89
N GLY A 15 6.88 9.99 14.71
CA GLY A 15 8.32 9.88 14.86
C GLY A 15 8.77 8.67 15.64
N TYR A 16 10.07 8.52 15.81
CA TYR A 16 10.71 7.43 16.56
C TYR A 16 11.63 8.04 17.61
N GLY A 17 11.30 7.84 18.89
CA GLY A 17 11.97 8.53 20.00
C GLY A 17 11.83 10.04 19.85
N GLU A 18 12.94 10.77 19.88
CA GLU A 18 12.93 12.23 19.73
C GLU A 18 12.90 12.70 18.25
N ARG A 19 13.10 11.80 17.29
CA ARG A 19 13.14 12.15 15.87
C ARG A 19 11.74 12.22 15.28
N LYS A 20 11.25 13.43 15.01
CA LYS A 20 10.04 13.66 14.22
C LYS A 20 10.31 13.33 12.76
N VAL A 21 9.43 12.56 12.13
CA VAL A 21 9.51 12.12 10.72
C VAL A 21 8.36 12.70 9.90
N VAL A 22 7.18 12.81 10.48
CA VAL A 22 5.99 13.41 9.86
C VAL A 22 5.56 14.60 10.73
N ASP A 23 5.25 15.71 10.07
CA ASP A 23 5.00 17.00 10.72
C ASP A 23 3.67 17.58 10.24
N ASP A 24 2.69 17.68 11.14
CA ASP A 24 1.37 18.30 10.97
C ASP A 24 0.62 17.79 9.71
N LEU A 25 0.64 16.47 9.49
CA LEU A 25 0.03 15.89 8.30
C LEU A 25 -1.46 15.66 8.51
N SER A 26 -2.26 16.20 7.59
CA SER A 26 -3.69 15.90 7.45
C SER A 26 -3.92 15.23 6.10
N LEU A 27 -4.60 14.08 6.10
CA LEU A 27 -4.83 13.26 4.91
C LEU A 27 -6.13 12.49 5.05
N THR A 28 -7.00 12.58 4.05
CA THR A 28 -8.21 11.76 3.96
C THR A 28 -8.02 10.71 2.87
N ILE A 29 -8.20 9.44 3.22
CA ILE A 29 -8.16 8.34 2.24
C ILE A 29 -9.53 8.22 1.59
N PRO A 30 -9.65 8.42 0.26
CA PRO A 30 -10.92 8.25 -0.45
C PRO A 30 -11.37 6.77 -0.38
N PRO A 31 -12.60 6.50 0.12
CA PRO A 31 -13.12 5.13 0.20
C PRO A 31 -13.33 4.54 -1.21
N GLY A 32 -13.17 3.21 -1.32
CA GLY A 32 -13.35 2.48 -2.57
C GLY A 32 -12.39 2.90 -3.70
N LYS A 33 -11.20 3.39 -3.35
CA LYS A 33 -10.19 3.88 -4.29
C LYS A 33 -8.82 3.27 -4.03
N LEU A 34 -8.01 3.21 -5.10
CA LEU A 34 -6.59 2.91 -5.01
C LEU A 34 -5.81 4.21 -4.79
N THR A 35 -5.39 4.45 -3.55
CA THR A 35 -4.53 5.58 -3.18
C THR A 35 -3.07 5.16 -3.20
N VAL A 36 -2.24 5.88 -3.94
CA VAL A 36 -0.80 5.62 -4.00
C VAL A 36 -0.03 6.74 -3.32
N ILE A 37 0.80 6.39 -2.32
CA ILE A 37 1.69 7.33 -1.64
C ILE A 37 3.06 7.28 -2.34
N VAL A 38 3.50 8.43 -2.85
CA VAL A 38 4.80 8.60 -3.53
C VAL A 38 5.66 9.67 -2.84
N GLY A 39 6.95 9.62 -3.05
CA GLY A 39 7.91 10.58 -2.52
C GLY A 39 9.32 10.02 -2.47
N ALA A 40 10.32 10.87 -2.25
CA ALA A 40 11.72 10.46 -2.16
C ALA A 40 11.95 9.45 -1.02
N ASN A 41 13.06 8.72 -1.09
CA ASN A 41 13.41 7.78 -0.02
C ASN A 41 13.56 8.52 1.32
N ALA A 42 13.14 7.87 2.41
CA ALA A 42 13.16 8.41 3.76
C ALA A 42 12.31 9.69 3.99
N CYS A 43 11.40 10.06 3.07
CA CYS A 43 10.51 11.22 3.25
C CYS A 43 9.33 10.99 4.22
N GLY A 44 9.16 9.77 4.77
CA GLY A 44 8.13 9.47 5.77
C GLY A 44 6.93 8.64 5.28
N LYS A 45 6.91 8.12 4.04
CA LYS A 45 5.80 7.31 3.47
C LYS A 45 5.40 6.14 4.36
N SER A 46 6.35 5.25 4.66
CA SER A 46 6.10 4.09 5.54
C SER A 46 5.72 4.49 6.96
N THR A 47 6.20 5.66 7.43
CA THR A 47 5.83 6.19 8.73
C THR A 47 4.37 6.64 8.77
N VAL A 48 3.90 7.32 7.72
CA VAL A 48 2.48 7.68 7.56
C VAL A 48 1.63 6.42 7.49
N LEU A 49 2.02 5.44 6.66
CA LEU A 49 1.27 4.19 6.54
C LEU A 49 1.19 3.44 7.88
N ARG A 50 2.28 3.40 8.67
CA ARG A 50 2.27 2.82 10.04
C ARG A 50 1.38 3.61 10.99
N GLY A 51 1.30 4.93 10.87
CA GLY A 51 0.36 5.77 11.61
C GLY A 51 -1.09 5.42 11.29
N LEU A 52 -1.44 5.38 10.00
CA LEU A 52 -2.76 4.97 9.50
C LEU A 52 -3.13 3.55 9.94
N ALA A 53 -2.14 2.66 9.97
CA ALA A 53 -2.29 1.26 10.38
C ALA A 53 -2.38 1.04 11.91
N ARG A 54 -2.33 2.10 12.73
CA ARG A 54 -2.25 1.99 14.20
C ARG A 54 -0.97 1.32 14.72
N LEU A 55 0.03 1.09 13.87
CA LEU A 55 1.32 0.50 14.27
C LEU A 55 2.26 1.53 14.90
N LEU A 56 2.00 2.82 14.70
CA LEU A 56 2.72 3.93 15.29
C LEU A 56 1.73 4.96 15.81
N ALA A 57 1.79 5.26 17.11
CA ALA A 57 0.90 6.25 17.72
C ALA A 57 1.39 7.67 17.37
N PRO A 58 0.49 8.58 16.94
CA PRO A 58 0.82 9.99 16.78
C PRO A 58 1.20 10.63 18.12
N THR A 59 2.23 11.49 18.12
CA THR A 59 2.58 12.33 19.28
C THR A 59 1.70 13.57 19.37
N ARG A 60 1.08 13.97 18.25
CA ARG A 60 0.09 15.04 18.13
C ARG A 60 -0.94 14.65 17.08
N GLY A 61 -2.17 15.17 17.17
CA GLY A 61 -3.26 14.84 16.28
C GLY A 61 -3.81 13.43 16.52
N ALA A 62 -4.61 12.94 15.60
CA ALA A 62 -5.16 11.58 15.67
C ALA A 62 -5.47 11.00 14.29
N VAL A 63 -5.45 9.67 14.21
CA VAL A 63 -6.00 8.92 13.07
C VAL A 63 -7.38 8.41 13.45
N TYR A 64 -8.34 8.58 12.57
CA TYR A 64 -9.73 8.19 12.76
C TYR A 64 -10.11 7.10 11.75
N LEU A 65 -10.80 6.10 12.23
CA LEU A 65 -11.51 5.10 11.43
C LEU A 65 -13.01 5.23 11.75
N ASP A 66 -13.81 5.57 10.74
CA ASP A 66 -15.26 5.83 10.89
C ASP A 66 -15.59 6.86 11.97
N GLY A 67 -14.81 7.94 12.01
CA GLY A 67 -14.97 9.03 12.98
C GLY A 67 -14.51 8.70 14.41
N LYS A 68 -13.99 7.48 14.68
CA LYS A 68 -13.46 7.09 15.98
C LYS A 68 -11.93 7.10 15.96
N PRO A 69 -11.26 7.66 17.00
CA PRO A 69 -9.81 7.58 17.09
C PRO A 69 -9.35 6.11 17.09
N ILE A 70 -8.54 5.72 16.09
CA ILE A 70 -8.19 4.31 15.86
C ILE A 70 -7.46 3.67 17.04
N HIS A 71 -6.71 4.47 17.83
CA HIS A 71 -5.99 3.99 19.02
C HIS A 71 -6.90 3.71 20.21
N GLN A 72 -8.16 4.20 20.20
CA GLN A 72 -9.17 3.93 21.23
C GLN A 72 -10.05 2.72 20.90
N MET A 73 -9.98 2.21 19.69
CA MET A 73 -10.74 1.03 19.27
C MET A 73 -10.06 -0.26 19.77
N ALA A 74 -10.81 -1.34 19.96
CA ALA A 74 -10.22 -2.63 20.23
C ALA A 74 -9.36 -3.11 19.05
N THR A 75 -8.20 -3.71 19.32
CA THR A 75 -7.27 -4.14 18.26
C THR A 75 -7.91 -5.10 17.28
N ARG A 76 -8.77 -5.99 17.78
CA ARG A 76 -9.49 -6.96 16.97
C ARG A 76 -10.48 -6.29 16.01
N ASP A 77 -11.23 -5.30 16.50
CA ASP A 77 -12.22 -4.59 15.68
C ASP A 77 -11.54 -3.85 14.53
N VAL A 78 -10.40 -3.21 14.80
CA VAL A 78 -9.59 -2.59 13.73
C VAL A 78 -9.09 -3.65 12.76
N ALA A 79 -8.58 -4.79 13.25
CA ALA A 79 -8.02 -5.84 12.40
C ALA A 79 -9.07 -6.58 11.55
N THR A 80 -10.36 -6.49 11.86
CA THR A 80 -11.42 -7.00 10.98
C THR A 80 -11.79 -6.04 9.85
N ILE A 81 -11.41 -4.76 9.96
CA ILE A 81 -11.70 -3.71 8.97
C ILE A 81 -10.47 -3.38 8.12
N LEU A 82 -9.29 -3.35 8.76
CA LEU A 82 -8.06 -2.85 8.17
C LEU A 82 -6.95 -3.90 8.20
N GLY A 83 -6.52 -4.32 7.02
CA GLY A 83 -5.39 -5.22 6.80
C GLY A 83 -4.11 -4.44 6.50
N VAL A 84 -2.97 -4.99 6.91
CA VAL A 84 -1.66 -4.33 6.74
C VAL A 84 -0.63 -5.32 6.24
N LEU A 85 0.11 -4.92 5.19
CA LEU A 85 1.36 -5.57 4.78
C LEU A 85 2.52 -4.59 5.02
N PRO A 86 3.38 -4.84 6.02
CA PRO A 86 4.58 -4.02 6.24
C PRO A 86 5.66 -4.32 5.20
N GLN A 87 6.61 -3.40 5.01
CA GLN A 87 7.71 -3.50 4.05
C GLN A 87 8.60 -4.75 4.25
N SER A 88 8.84 -5.14 5.49
CA SER A 88 9.72 -6.27 5.84
C SER A 88 9.02 -7.18 6.85
N PRO A 89 8.07 -7.99 6.42
CA PRO A 89 7.39 -8.93 7.30
C PRO A 89 8.31 -10.10 7.66
N ILE A 90 8.18 -10.62 8.90
CA ILE A 90 8.99 -11.73 9.42
C ILE A 90 8.09 -12.96 9.57
N ALA A 91 8.50 -14.07 8.98
CA ALA A 91 7.89 -15.37 9.17
C ALA A 91 8.64 -16.16 10.28
N PRO A 92 7.95 -17.01 11.04
CA PRO A 92 8.62 -18.02 11.86
C PRO A 92 9.42 -18.99 10.99
N ASP A 93 10.50 -19.53 11.55
CA ASP A 93 11.32 -20.52 10.88
C ASP A 93 10.49 -21.75 10.47
N ALA A 94 10.77 -22.31 9.30
CA ALA A 94 10.16 -23.50 8.74
C ALA A 94 8.63 -23.50 8.64
N ILE A 95 7.96 -22.33 8.71
CA ILE A 95 6.52 -22.25 8.48
C ILE A 95 6.18 -22.52 7.02
N VAL A 96 5.17 -23.35 6.76
CA VAL A 96 4.67 -23.56 5.39
C VAL A 96 3.76 -22.43 4.95
N VAL A 97 3.68 -22.24 3.63
CA VAL A 97 2.93 -21.14 3.01
C VAL A 97 1.47 -21.12 3.46
N ALA A 98 0.77 -22.25 3.43
CA ALA A 98 -0.64 -22.32 3.85
C ALA A 98 -0.84 -21.85 5.30
N ASP A 99 0.06 -22.26 6.22
CA ASP A 99 0.00 -21.85 7.63
C ASP A 99 0.28 -20.35 7.81
N LEU A 100 1.25 -19.81 7.05
CA LEU A 100 1.54 -18.38 7.08
C LEU A 100 0.32 -17.58 6.60
N VAL A 101 -0.26 -17.94 5.46
CA VAL A 101 -1.44 -17.27 4.89
C VAL A 101 -2.65 -17.42 5.84
N GLY A 102 -2.78 -18.58 6.49
CA GLY A 102 -3.79 -18.84 7.50
C GLY A 102 -3.73 -17.88 8.71
N ARG A 103 -2.57 -17.29 9.03
CA ARG A 103 -2.47 -16.28 10.09
C ARG A 103 -3.26 -15.01 9.78
N GLY A 104 -3.53 -14.72 8.52
CA GLY A 104 -4.45 -13.65 8.13
C GLY A 104 -5.86 -13.81 8.70
N ARG A 105 -6.26 -15.04 9.06
CA ARG A 105 -7.58 -15.34 9.64
C ARG A 105 -7.69 -15.07 11.15
N TYR A 106 -6.59 -14.80 11.87
CA TYR A 106 -6.59 -14.58 13.32
C TYR A 106 -7.60 -13.55 13.82
N PRO A 107 -7.84 -12.40 13.18
CA PRO A 107 -8.86 -11.45 13.62
C PRO A 107 -10.28 -12.02 13.62
N HIS A 108 -10.57 -12.99 12.74
CA HIS A 108 -11.87 -13.65 12.64
C HIS A 108 -12.04 -14.79 13.65
N GLN A 109 -10.94 -15.31 14.23
CA GLN A 109 -10.96 -16.37 15.22
C GLN A 109 -11.18 -15.78 16.62
N GLY A 110 -12.23 -16.21 17.33
CA GLY A 110 -12.43 -15.89 18.75
C GLY A 110 -11.59 -16.80 19.64
N TRP A 111 -11.51 -16.48 20.94
CA TRP A 111 -10.75 -17.24 21.95
C TRP A 111 -11.07 -18.75 21.98
N PHE A 112 -12.30 -19.15 21.56
CA PHE A 112 -12.75 -20.55 21.47
C PHE A 112 -13.15 -20.97 20.05
N ARG A 113 -12.99 -20.08 19.04
CA ARG A 113 -13.40 -20.41 17.66
C ARG A 113 -12.33 -21.32 17.04
N ARG A 114 -12.76 -22.50 16.66
CA ARG A 114 -11.96 -23.45 15.88
C ARG A 114 -11.88 -22.96 14.43
N TRP A 115 -10.82 -23.40 13.76
CA TRP A 115 -10.67 -23.25 12.32
C TRP A 115 -11.92 -23.78 11.58
N THR A 116 -12.37 -23.06 10.57
CA THR A 116 -13.62 -23.36 9.85
C THR A 116 -13.35 -23.56 8.36
N GLN A 117 -14.35 -24.15 7.65
CA GLN A 117 -14.29 -24.26 6.19
C GLN A 117 -14.23 -22.89 5.50
N GLU A 118 -14.79 -21.84 6.11
CA GLU A 118 -14.68 -20.47 5.60
C GLU A 118 -13.24 -19.96 5.66
N ASP A 119 -12.48 -20.34 6.70
CA ASP A 119 -11.06 -19.99 6.82
C ASP A 119 -10.24 -20.71 5.76
N ASP A 120 -10.50 -22.01 5.50
CA ASP A 120 -9.89 -22.78 4.42
C ASP A 120 -10.18 -22.15 3.06
N ALA A 121 -11.43 -21.79 2.81
CA ALA A 121 -11.84 -21.14 1.56
C ALA A 121 -11.15 -19.79 1.35
N ALA A 122 -11.06 -18.95 2.39
CA ALA A 122 -10.40 -17.64 2.35
C ALA A 122 -8.90 -17.77 2.06
N VAL A 123 -8.22 -18.74 2.69
CA VAL A 123 -6.80 -19.04 2.44
C VAL A 123 -6.59 -19.51 1.01
N ALA A 124 -7.40 -20.48 0.54
CA ALA A 124 -7.29 -21.00 -0.82
C ALA A 124 -7.57 -19.93 -1.89
N GLU A 125 -8.55 -19.05 -1.66
CA GLU A 125 -8.85 -17.91 -2.54
C GLU A 125 -7.67 -16.92 -2.59
N ALA A 126 -7.11 -16.55 -1.45
CA ALA A 126 -5.96 -15.66 -1.38
C ALA A 126 -4.72 -16.23 -2.10
N LEU A 127 -4.44 -17.53 -1.93
CA LEU A 127 -3.36 -18.22 -2.62
C LEU A 127 -3.57 -18.27 -4.13
N ARG A 128 -4.81 -18.50 -4.60
CA ARG A 128 -5.12 -18.45 -6.06
C ARG A 128 -4.94 -17.04 -6.62
N ALA A 129 -5.47 -16.02 -5.92
CA ALA A 129 -5.41 -14.63 -6.35
C ALA A 129 -3.95 -14.13 -6.52
N THR A 130 -3.00 -14.69 -5.79
CA THR A 130 -1.58 -14.33 -5.85
C THR A 130 -0.72 -15.33 -6.64
N ASN A 131 -1.32 -16.29 -7.34
CA ASN A 131 -0.62 -17.34 -8.08
C ASN A 131 0.43 -18.08 -7.21
N THR A 132 0.04 -18.48 -5.99
CA THR A 132 0.92 -19.17 -5.01
C THR A 132 0.32 -20.45 -4.44
N LEU A 133 -0.80 -20.93 -5.00
CA LEU A 133 -1.48 -22.12 -4.51
C LEU A 133 -0.60 -23.39 -4.63
N ASP A 134 0.20 -23.49 -5.67
CA ASP A 134 1.17 -24.57 -5.90
C ASP A 134 2.32 -24.58 -4.89
N LEU A 135 2.49 -23.50 -4.12
CA LEU A 135 3.50 -23.36 -3.09
C LEU A 135 2.97 -23.64 -1.67
N ALA A 136 1.67 -23.99 -1.52
CA ALA A 136 0.97 -24.07 -0.24
C ALA A 136 1.70 -24.91 0.83
N ASP A 137 2.28 -26.05 0.43
CA ASP A 137 2.94 -26.98 1.33
C ASP A 137 4.46 -26.74 1.46
N ARG A 138 4.99 -25.69 0.80
CA ARG A 138 6.43 -25.40 0.85
C ARG A 138 6.78 -24.52 2.04
N PRO A 139 7.95 -24.71 2.66
CA PRO A 139 8.50 -23.79 3.64
C PRO A 139 8.75 -22.39 3.02
N VAL A 140 8.39 -21.33 3.75
CA VAL A 140 8.49 -19.94 3.27
C VAL A 140 9.94 -19.50 3.07
N ASP A 141 10.87 -20.04 3.83
CA ASP A 141 12.30 -19.76 3.74
C ASP A 141 12.97 -20.36 2.47
N GLU A 142 12.35 -21.35 1.84
CA GLU A 142 12.79 -21.91 0.55
C GLU A 142 12.31 -21.13 -0.68
N LEU A 143 11.47 -20.10 -0.49
CA LEU A 143 10.89 -19.33 -1.58
C LEU A 143 11.85 -18.27 -2.11
N SER A 144 11.78 -18.01 -3.43
CA SER A 144 12.41 -16.81 -4.00
C SER A 144 11.82 -15.53 -3.39
N GLY A 145 12.54 -14.40 -3.50
CA GLY A 145 12.05 -13.11 -2.99
C GLY A 145 10.67 -12.74 -3.53
N GLY A 146 10.45 -12.92 -4.84
CA GLY A 146 9.18 -12.64 -5.49
C GLY A 146 8.05 -13.59 -5.07
N GLN A 147 8.33 -14.90 -4.94
CA GLN A 147 7.35 -15.87 -4.42
C GLN A 147 6.97 -15.51 -2.98
N ARG A 148 7.95 -15.21 -2.14
CA ARG A 148 7.74 -14.81 -0.74
C ARG A 148 6.88 -13.56 -0.65
N GLN A 149 7.13 -12.56 -1.48
CA GLN A 149 6.34 -11.33 -1.51
C GLN A 149 4.87 -11.60 -1.85
N ARG A 150 4.59 -12.43 -2.88
CA ARG A 150 3.21 -12.82 -3.22
C ARG A 150 2.51 -13.58 -2.11
N VAL A 151 3.22 -14.44 -1.39
CA VAL A 151 2.69 -15.15 -0.22
C VAL A 151 2.32 -14.19 0.91
N TRP A 152 3.12 -13.15 1.16
CA TRP A 152 2.76 -12.10 2.13
C TRP A 152 1.53 -11.31 1.72
N ILE A 153 1.39 -11.01 0.42
CA ILE A 153 0.17 -10.40 -0.11
C ILE A 153 -1.03 -11.34 0.09
N ALA A 154 -0.87 -12.65 -0.18
CA ALA A 154 -1.92 -13.64 0.08
C ALA A 154 -2.35 -13.64 1.56
N MET A 155 -1.42 -13.57 2.50
CA MET A 155 -1.75 -13.45 3.93
C MET A 155 -2.60 -12.21 4.24
N ALA A 156 -2.24 -11.06 3.68
CA ALA A 156 -3.02 -9.84 3.85
C ALA A 156 -4.41 -9.95 3.22
N LEU A 157 -4.54 -10.61 2.06
CA LEU A 157 -5.82 -10.85 1.39
C LEU A 157 -6.72 -11.85 2.14
N ALA A 158 -6.12 -12.90 2.74
CA ALA A 158 -6.84 -13.88 3.54
C ALA A 158 -7.53 -13.26 4.76
N GLN A 159 -7.09 -12.09 5.22
CA GLN A 159 -7.74 -11.33 6.27
C GLN A 159 -9.11 -10.79 5.85
N GLN A 160 -9.40 -10.66 4.54
CA GLN A 160 -10.68 -10.23 3.96
C GLN A 160 -11.18 -8.89 4.52
N THR A 161 -10.27 -7.93 4.70
CA THR A 161 -10.58 -6.59 5.19
C THR A 161 -11.07 -5.67 4.07
N GLU A 162 -11.85 -4.64 4.41
CA GLU A 162 -12.36 -3.65 3.46
C GLU A 162 -11.36 -2.53 3.18
N VAL A 163 -10.43 -2.27 4.11
CA VAL A 163 -9.29 -1.36 3.94
C VAL A 163 -8.00 -2.16 3.95
N LEU A 164 -7.14 -1.94 2.96
CA LEU A 164 -5.85 -2.63 2.83
C LEU A 164 -4.71 -1.60 2.70
N LEU A 165 -3.73 -1.68 3.58
CA LEU A 165 -2.55 -0.83 3.59
C LEU A 165 -1.31 -1.65 3.27
N LEU A 166 -0.57 -1.29 2.18
CA LEU A 166 0.57 -2.06 1.70
C LEU A 166 1.81 -1.16 1.60
N ASP A 167 2.87 -1.52 2.30
CA ASP A 167 4.13 -0.80 2.27
C ASP A 167 5.10 -1.46 1.28
N GLU A 168 5.24 -0.87 0.10
CA GLU A 168 6.12 -1.31 -0.99
C GLU A 168 5.90 -2.77 -1.42
N PRO A 169 4.66 -3.19 -1.77
CA PRO A 169 4.37 -4.59 -2.07
C PRO A 169 5.02 -5.10 -3.36
N THR A 170 5.53 -4.23 -4.20
CA THR A 170 6.17 -4.57 -5.49
C THR A 170 7.70 -4.66 -5.41
N THR A 171 8.29 -4.38 -4.26
CA THR A 171 9.73 -4.52 -4.03
C THR A 171 10.16 -5.99 -4.17
N PHE A 172 11.31 -6.23 -4.79
CA PHE A 172 11.85 -7.56 -5.13
C PHE A 172 11.10 -8.35 -6.22
N LEU A 173 10.08 -7.75 -6.86
CA LEU A 173 9.37 -8.32 -8.00
C LEU A 173 9.99 -7.84 -9.31
N ASP A 174 10.04 -8.71 -10.30
CA ASP A 174 10.26 -8.29 -11.68
C ASP A 174 9.03 -7.53 -12.23
N ILE A 175 9.20 -6.86 -13.37
CA ILE A 175 8.17 -5.96 -13.91
C ILE A 175 6.83 -6.67 -14.19
N ASN A 176 6.87 -7.93 -14.62
CA ASN A 176 5.65 -8.69 -14.91
C ASN A 176 4.87 -8.94 -13.62
N HIS A 177 5.53 -9.40 -12.57
CA HIS A 177 4.89 -9.64 -11.28
C HIS A 177 4.46 -8.34 -10.57
N GLN A 178 5.16 -7.21 -10.81
CA GLN A 178 4.69 -5.90 -10.32
C GLN A 178 3.33 -5.53 -10.94
N VAL A 179 3.20 -5.73 -12.25
CA VAL A 179 1.94 -5.49 -12.98
C VAL A 179 0.84 -6.41 -12.46
N GLU A 180 1.09 -7.73 -12.33
CA GLU A 180 0.12 -8.69 -11.78
C GLU A 180 -0.40 -8.30 -10.39
N VAL A 181 0.49 -7.83 -9.50
CA VAL A 181 0.10 -7.37 -8.16
C VAL A 181 -0.76 -6.10 -8.24
N LEU A 182 -0.39 -5.14 -9.08
CA LEU A 182 -1.16 -3.90 -9.22
C LEU A 182 -2.51 -4.12 -9.90
N ASP A 183 -2.59 -5.03 -10.87
CA ASP A 183 -3.85 -5.47 -11.46
C ASP A 183 -4.75 -6.11 -10.41
N LEU A 184 -4.21 -7.01 -9.57
CA LEU A 184 -4.94 -7.61 -8.45
C LEU A 184 -5.49 -6.55 -7.48
N LEU A 185 -4.67 -5.56 -7.09
CA LEU A 185 -5.12 -4.48 -6.21
C LEU A 185 -6.22 -3.63 -6.85
N THR A 186 -6.11 -3.39 -8.16
CA THR A 186 -7.13 -2.70 -8.94
C THR A 186 -8.44 -3.49 -8.99
N ASP A 187 -8.36 -4.80 -9.16
CA ASP A 187 -9.53 -5.69 -9.16
C ASP A 187 -10.25 -5.69 -7.80
N LEU A 188 -9.50 -5.67 -6.70
CA LEU A 188 -10.07 -5.54 -5.35
C LEU A 188 -10.85 -4.23 -5.19
N VAL A 189 -10.32 -3.12 -5.72
CA VAL A 189 -11.02 -1.83 -5.70
C VAL A 189 -12.26 -1.87 -6.60
N ARG A 190 -12.11 -2.28 -7.87
CA ARG A 190 -13.18 -2.19 -8.87
C ARG A 190 -14.30 -3.19 -8.66
N HIS A 191 -13.97 -4.44 -8.30
CA HIS A 191 -14.96 -5.53 -8.20
C HIS A 191 -15.47 -5.73 -6.77
N SER A 192 -14.64 -5.44 -5.75
CA SER A 192 -15.02 -5.65 -4.35
C SER A 192 -15.30 -4.34 -3.59
N GLY A 193 -15.07 -3.17 -4.20
CA GLY A 193 -15.27 -1.86 -3.56
C GLY A 193 -14.29 -1.59 -2.40
N ARG A 194 -13.17 -2.33 -2.31
CA ARG A 194 -12.21 -2.16 -1.22
C ARG A 194 -11.45 -0.85 -1.35
N THR A 195 -11.06 -0.29 -0.22
CA THR A 195 -10.14 0.84 -0.13
C THR A 195 -8.71 0.32 -0.03
N VAL A 196 -7.85 0.71 -0.96
CA VAL A 196 -6.45 0.27 -0.96
C VAL A 196 -5.53 1.48 -0.88
N VAL A 197 -4.56 1.44 0.04
CA VAL A 197 -3.47 2.42 0.14
C VAL A 197 -2.15 1.69 -0.06
N VAL A 198 -1.36 2.12 -1.03
CA VAL A 198 -0.09 1.48 -1.35
C VAL A 198 1.03 2.50 -1.46
N VAL A 199 2.21 2.18 -0.92
CA VAL A 199 3.44 2.93 -1.16
C VAL A 199 4.12 2.35 -2.38
N LEU A 200 4.42 3.18 -3.38
CA LEU A 200 5.16 2.78 -4.57
C LEU A 200 6.37 3.69 -4.80
N HIS A 201 7.41 3.12 -5.43
CA HIS A 201 8.60 3.87 -5.86
C HIS A 201 8.55 4.22 -7.35
N ASP A 202 7.94 3.39 -8.18
CA ASP A 202 7.80 3.64 -9.61
C ASP A 202 6.66 4.64 -9.86
N LEU A 203 7.02 5.83 -10.36
CA LEU A 203 6.07 6.91 -10.61
C LEU A 203 5.14 6.61 -11.78
N ASN A 204 5.62 5.88 -12.79
CA ASN A 204 4.81 5.57 -13.96
C ASN A 204 3.76 4.50 -13.60
N LEU A 205 4.13 3.50 -12.81
CA LEU A 205 3.17 2.55 -12.26
C LEU A 205 2.19 3.24 -11.30
N ALA A 206 2.68 4.17 -10.45
CA ALA A 206 1.81 4.97 -9.59
C ALA A 206 0.77 5.76 -10.40
N CYS A 207 1.18 6.45 -11.47
CA CYS A 207 0.26 7.20 -12.33
C CYS A 207 -0.73 6.31 -13.06
N ARG A 208 -0.30 5.13 -13.51
CA ARG A 208 -1.12 4.20 -14.29
C ARG A 208 -2.24 3.57 -13.48
N TYR A 209 -1.97 3.26 -12.21
CA TYR A 209 -2.86 2.46 -11.38
C TYR A 209 -3.66 3.28 -10.35
N ALA A 210 -3.13 4.44 -9.88
CA ALA A 210 -3.79 5.20 -8.83
C ALA A 210 -5.08 5.88 -9.31
N ASP A 211 -6.11 5.80 -8.48
CA ASP A 211 -7.24 6.73 -8.53
C ASP A 211 -6.88 8.05 -7.83
N HIS A 212 -6.03 7.97 -6.81
CA HIS A 212 -5.61 9.09 -5.98
C HIS A 212 -4.13 8.98 -5.64
N ILE A 213 -3.36 10.04 -5.85
CA ILE A 213 -1.93 10.12 -5.49
C ILE A 213 -1.75 11.05 -4.30
N VAL A 214 -0.90 10.66 -3.38
CA VAL A 214 -0.42 11.45 -2.24
C VAL A 214 1.08 11.64 -2.40
N ALA A 215 1.52 12.84 -2.77
CA ALA A 215 2.94 13.18 -2.95
C ALA A 215 3.52 13.79 -1.69
N MET A 216 4.57 13.16 -1.14
CA MET A 216 5.19 13.55 0.13
C MET A 216 6.64 14.01 -0.04
N LYS A 217 7.03 15.01 0.76
CA LYS A 217 8.42 15.45 0.90
C LYS A 217 8.69 15.80 2.36
N GLU A 218 9.80 15.29 2.91
CA GLU A 218 10.30 15.67 4.25
C GLU A 218 9.23 15.66 5.34
N GLY A 219 8.43 14.58 5.38
CA GLY A 219 7.37 14.39 6.37
C GLY A 219 6.10 15.19 6.15
N LYS A 220 5.98 15.91 5.04
CA LYS A 220 4.82 16.76 4.72
C LYS A 220 4.11 16.32 3.44
N LEU A 221 2.81 16.57 3.40
CA LEU A 221 2.02 16.49 2.18
C LEU A 221 2.39 17.68 1.26
N VAL A 222 2.75 17.38 0.02
CA VAL A 222 3.04 18.41 -1.00
C VAL A 222 1.87 18.61 -1.93
N ALA A 223 1.27 17.51 -2.39
CA ALA A 223 0.11 17.53 -3.27
C ALA A 223 -0.67 16.22 -3.13
N GLU A 224 -1.98 16.27 -3.31
CA GLU A 224 -2.84 15.10 -3.39
C GLU A 224 -3.95 15.29 -4.42
N GLY A 225 -4.43 14.21 -5.02
CA GLY A 225 -5.49 14.25 -6.04
C GLY A 225 -5.31 13.19 -7.11
N ARG A 226 -5.99 13.38 -8.25
CA ARG A 226 -5.86 12.47 -9.39
C ARG A 226 -4.43 12.55 -9.97
N PRO A 227 -3.91 11.47 -10.56
CA PRO A 227 -2.58 11.45 -11.17
C PRO A 227 -2.33 12.65 -12.11
N ALA A 228 -3.30 13.00 -12.96
CA ALA A 228 -3.18 14.10 -13.91
C ALA A 228 -3.05 15.48 -13.26
N ASP A 229 -3.63 15.66 -12.07
CA ASP A 229 -3.60 16.93 -11.35
C ASP A 229 -2.34 17.08 -10.50
N VAL A 230 -1.78 15.95 -10.01
CA VAL A 230 -0.67 15.92 -9.06
C VAL A 230 0.69 15.77 -9.77
N MET A 231 0.79 14.88 -10.76
CA MET A 231 2.07 14.48 -11.32
C MET A 231 2.51 15.42 -12.47
N THR A 232 2.83 16.65 -12.11
CA THR A 232 3.38 17.69 -13.00
C THR A 232 4.90 17.76 -12.93
N GLU A 233 5.56 18.32 -13.95
CA GLU A 233 7.02 18.53 -13.96
C GLU A 233 7.49 19.29 -12.70
N SER A 234 6.71 20.29 -12.24
CA SER A 234 7.02 21.09 -11.05
C SER A 234 6.94 20.27 -9.75
N VAL A 235 5.93 19.41 -9.59
CA VAL A 235 5.78 18.54 -8.42
C VAL A 235 6.88 17.48 -8.43
N VAL A 236 7.18 16.87 -9.58
CA VAL A 236 8.27 15.88 -9.71
C VAL A 236 9.62 16.53 -9.36
N ALA A 237 9.89 17.74 -9.86
CA ALA A 237 11.13 18.46 -9.52
C ALA A 237 11.20 18.81 -8.02
N ASN A 238 10.10 19.27 -7.43
CA ASN A 238 10.04 19.61 -6.02
C ASN A 238 10.21 18.36 -5.11
N VAL A 239 9.43 17.31 -5.36
CA VAL A 239 9.36 16.14 -4.47
C VAL A 239 10.59 15.23 -4.62
N PHE A 240 11.05 15.01 -5.86
CA PHE A 240 12.10 14.03 -6.16
C PHE A 240 13.46 14.69 -6.51
N GLY A 241 13.52 16.02 -6.67
CA GLY A 241 14.72 16.73 -7.08
C GLY A 241 15.17 16.36 -8.50
N MET A 242 14.24 15.91 -9.35
CA MET A 242 14.55 15.35 -10.68
C MET A 242 13.93 16.21 -11.78
N THR A 243 14.74 16.64 -12.75
CA THR A 243 14.23 17.25 -13.97
C THR A 243 13.60 16.18 -14.84
N SER A 244 12.39 16.41 -15.31
CA SER A 244 11.63 15.45 -16.15
C SER A 244 10.74 16.18 -17.14
N ARG A 245 10.30 15.44 -18.15
CA ARG A 245 9.12 15.76 -18.95
C ARG A 245 7.96 14.89 -18.53
N VAL A 246 6.79 15.44 -18.47
CA VAL A 246 5.55 14.69 -18.27
C VAL A 246 4.83 14.63 -19.61
N VAL A 247 4.64 13.41 -20.09
CA VAL A 247 3.91 13.11 -21.34
C VAL A 247 2.72 12.22 -21.00
N ILE A 248 1.83 12.03 -21.98
CA ILE A 248 0.69 11.11 -21.78
C ILE A 248 1.14 9.69 -22.15
N ASP A 249 0.89 8.74 -21.25
CA ASP A 249 1.08 7.31 -21.49
C ASP A 249 0.08 6.84 -22.57
N PRO A 250 0.57 6.31 -23.71
CA PRO A 250 -0.30 5.94 -24.84
C PRO A 250 -1.24 4.74 -24.55
N ILE A 251 -1.05 4.05 -23.43
CA ILE A 251 -1.85 2.87 -23.06
C ILE A 251 -2.93 3.23 -22.02
N SER A 252 -2.56 4.03 -21.01
CA SER A 252 -3.44 4.33 -19.87
C SER A 252 -4.05 5.73 -19.88
N ASP A 253 -3.63 6.60 -20.81
CA ASP A 253 -4.00 8.02 -20.86
C ASP A 253 -3.67 8.79 -19.56
N THR A 254 -2.71 8.29 -18.78
CA THR A 254 -2.24 8.90 -17.52
C THR A 254 -0.90 9.59 -17.71
N PRO A 255 -0.45 10.46 -16.77
CA PRO A 255 0.88 11.05 -16.83
C PRO A 255 1.97 9.98 -16.83
N MET A 256 2.95 10.11 -17.72
CA MET A 256 4.17 9.33 -17.75
C MET A 256 5.37 10.25 -17.57
N ILE A 257 6.18 9.98 -16.55
CA ILE A 257 7.34 10.76 -16.18
C ILE A 257 8.55 10.23 -16.95
N VAL A 258 9.15 11.11 -17.78
CA VAL A 258 10.37 10.82 -18.54
C VAL A 258 11.52 11.60 -17.92
N PRO A 259 12.45 10.95 -17.18
CA PRO A 259 13.57 11.63 -16.56
C PRO A 259 14.52 12.26 -17.59
N ILE A 260 15.01 13.47 -17.31
CA ILE A 260 16.02 14.15 -18.11
C ILE A 260 17.37 14.03 -17.36
N GLY A 261 18.23 13.14 -17.86
CA GLY A 261 19.58 12.99 -17.34
C GLY A 261 20.56 13.96 -18.02
N ARG A 262 21.65 14.29 -17.33
CA ARG A 262 22.68 15.23 -17.80
C ARG A 262 23.29 14.90 -19.19
N HIS A 263 23.20 13.66 -19.64
CA HIS A 263 23.72 13.22 -20.92
C HIS A 263 22.68 13.25 -22.06
N HIS A 264 21.42 13.62 -21.77
CA HIS A 264 20.31 13.61 -22.72
C HIS A 264 19.66 15.00 -22.89
N THR A 265 20.43 16.06 -22.59
CA THR A 265 19.94 17.46 -22.66
C THR A 265 19.99 18.05 -24.08
N GLY A 266 20.47 17.31 -25.08
CA GLY A 266 20.69 17.79 -26.44
C GLY A 266 19.63 17.49 -27.49
N ALA A 267 18.51 16.86 -27.13
CA ALA A 267 17.39 16.75 -28.06
C ALA A 267 16.69 18.11 -28.16
N THR A 268 16.94 18.83 -29.24
CA THR A 268 16.16 19.99 -29.65
C THR A 268 14.68 19.59 -29.62
N LEU A 269 13.96 20.13 -28.65
CA LEU A 269 12.50 19.98 -28.62
C LEU A 269 11.96 20.66 -29.87
N ILE A 270 11.61 19.87 -30.87
CA ILE A 270 10.85 20.34 -32.02
C ILE A 270 9.51 20.81 -31.45
N ALA A 271 9.25 22.09 -31.66
CA ALA A 271 8.07 22.84 -31.27
C ALA A 271 6.80 22.27 -31.92
#